data_0da95cccd3626916398414944662a286
#
_entry.id   0da95cccd3626916398414944662a286
#
_cell.length_a   1.000
_cell.length_b   1.000
_cell.length_c   1.000
_cell.angle_alpha   90.00
_cell.angle_beta   90.00
_cell.angle_gamma   90.00
#
_symmetry.space_group_name_H-M   'P 1'
#
loop_
_entity.id
_entity.type
_entity.pdbx_description
1 polymer ?
#
loop_
_entity_poly.entity_id
_entity_poly.type
_entity_poly.pdbx_seq_one_letter_code
_entity_poly.pdbx_strand_id
1 'polypeptide(L)'
;MNAFALIPFAVFAVFYVTLGVVARDFYRVPMTVAFLVAIASALFLGKGKKFSEKIEILAKGMGNQDIMLMCLIFILAGAFAAVAKASGAVDSAVILARVAIPDSFMVAGLFLVSSLISLAVGTSCGTIAAVAPIAMAFAGPLGLSPALLAGAIVSGAMFGDNLSMISDTTIAATRTQGVDMRDKFIANVALAVPAAMVALFIYLVAGSSQTGVETIPAGAAASFKDFVLILPYVLVLLLALLGMNVVIVLLLGTVLAALLGVAFGPLNFWGALETAGKGTLDMSETLTIALLSGGLFKLVKESGGIEWLTYAIARKVRGPKSCELGAFFLTGLVNLFTANNTVAIVIAGPVVRELGKKFKADPVKLAGIIDIAGCFIQGIIPYGAQILIATGVARSAGYEFSGFGLVSCTYYPFLLALSAFAGILLSSLRKSPEAGK
;
A
#
# COMPACT_ATOMS: atom_id res chain seq x y z
N MET A 1 -5.79 29.13 -8.41
CA MET A 1 -5.98 28.53 -7.07
C MET A 1 -7.44 28.58 -6.70
N ASN A 2 -8.06 27.45 -6.43
CA ASN A 2 -9.51 27.35 -6.19
C ASN A 2 -9.82 26.33 -5.09
N ALA A 3 -10.25 26.79 -3.92
CA ALA A 3 -10.66 25.92 -2.80
C ALA A 3 -11.83 25.00 -3.17
N PHE A 4 -12.78 25.51 -3.96
CA PHE A 4 -13.96 24.74 -4.38
C PHE A 4 -13.60 23.52 -5.26
N ALA A 5 -12.40 23.50 -5.85
CA ALA A 5 -11.94 22.35 -6.60
C ALA A 5 -11.70 21.11 -5.73
N LEU A 6 -11.61 21.25 -4.39
CA LEU A 6 -11.49 20.13 -3.45
C LEU A 6 -12.85 19.55 -3.01
N ILE A 7 -13.98 20.22 -3.34
CA ILE A 7 -15.32 19.74 -2.97
C ILE A 7 -15.57 18.28 -3.39
N PRO A 8 -15.17 17.82 -4.58
CA PRO A 8 -15.40 16.43 -4.98
C PRO A 8 -14.82 15.40 -4.02
N PHE A 9 -13.64 15.66 -3.44
CA PHE A 9 -13.08 14.77 -2.41
C PHE A 9 -13.85 14.86 -1.09
N ALA A 10 -14.33 16.04 -0.71
CA ALA A 10 -15.21 16.19 0.44
C ALA A 10 -16.53 15.44 0.24
N VAL A 11 -17.11 15.52 -0.97
CA VAL A 11 -18.32 14.76 -1.36
C VAL A 11 -18.07 13.26 -1.27
N PHE A 12 -16.93 12.77 -1.81
CA PHE A 12 -16.53 11.37 -1.67
C PHE A 12 -16.51 10.94 -0.19
N ALA A 13 -15.75 11.67 0.64
CA ALA A 13 -15.56 11.32 2.04
C ALA A 13 -16.88 11.35 2.82
N VAL A 14 -17.66 12.42 2.67
CA VAL A 14 -18.96 12.57 3.36
C VAL A 14 -19.93 11.49 2.91
N PHE A 15 -20.06 11.25 1.60
CA PHE A 15 -20.96 10.21 1.06
C PHE A 15 -20.58 8.83 1.59
N TYR A 16 -19.30 8.44 1.47
CA TYR A 16 -18.83 7.10 1.85
C TYR A 16 -18.92 6.87 3.36
N VAL A 17 -18.46 7.85 4.16
CA VAL A 17 -18.49 7.73 5.64
C VAL A 17 -19.93 7.77 6.16
N THR A 18 -20.77 8.69 5.67
CA THR A 18 -22.15 8.78 6.14
C THR A 18 -22.94 7.51 5.86
N LEU A 19 -22.83 6.98 4.63
CA LEU A 19 -23.53 5.75 4.27
C LEU A 19 -22.97 4.53 5.00
N GLY A 20 -21.65 4.44 5.19
CA GLY A 20 -21.01 3.37 5.95
C GLY A 20 -21.45 3.34 7.41
N VAL A 21 -21.57 4.51 8.04
CA VAL A 21 -22.08 4.65 9.42
C VAL A 21 -23.58 4.31 9.50
N VAL A 22 -24.39 4.81 8.56
CA VAL A 22 -25.83 4.51 8.52
C VAL A 22 -26.08 3.02 8.30
N ALA A 23 -25.34 2.39 7.38
CA ALA A 23 -25.43 0.96 7.13
C ALA A 23 -24.80 0.11 8.27
N ARG A 24 -24.03 0.73 9.18
CA ARG A 24 -23.19 0.06 10.19
C ARG A 24 -22.23 -0.97 9.57
N ASP A 25 -21.94 -0.81 8.28
CA ASP A 25 -21.10 -1.71 7.52
C ASP A 25 -20.55 -0.98 6.29
N PHE A 26 -19.28 -0.70 6.29
CA PHE A 26 -18.58 -0.03 5.18
C PHE A 26 -18.46 -0.91 3.93
N TYR A 27 -18.65 -2.21 4.06
CA TYR A 27 -18.66 -3.14 2.92
C TYR A 27 -19.91 -3.00 2.05
N ARG A 28 -21.03 -2.63 2.66
CA ARG A 28 -22.31 -2.40 1.93
C ARG A 28 -22.30 -1.17 1.04
N VAL A 29 -21.34 -0.28 1.21
CA VAL A 29 -21.23 0.95 0.39
C VAL A 29 -20.14 0.72 -0.67
N PRO A 30 -20.52 0.43 -1.94
CA PRO A 30 -19.51 0.24 -2.97
C PRO A 30 -18.69 1.52 -3.16
N MET A 31 -17.36 1.43 -2.98
CA MET A 31 -16.46 2.57 -3.10
C MET A 31 -16.48 3.15 -4.52
N THR A 32 -16.72 2.32 -5.54
CA THR A 32 -16.91 2.72 -6.93
C THR A 32 -18.06 3.73 -7.08
N VAL A 33 -19.18 3.52 -6.38
CA VAL A 33 -20.33 4.45 -6.40
C VAL A 33 -19.96 5.77 -5.74
N ALA A 34 -19.24 5.75 -4.62
CA ALA A 34 -18.78 6.98 -3.96
C ALA A 34 -17.85 7.80 -4.88
N PHE A 35 -16.95 7.17 -5.64
CA PHE A 35 -16.14 7.84 -6.65
C PHE A 35 -16.99 8.40 -7.80
N LEU A 36 -18.00 7.68 -8.28
CA LEU A 36 -18.89 8.19 -9.34
C LEU A 36 -19.65 9.43 -8.89
N VAL A 37 -20.16 9.46 -7.65
CA VAL A 37 -20.82 10.65 -7.07
C VAL A 37 -19.84 11.83 -6.96
N ALA A 38 -18.61 11.57 -6.52
CA ALA A 38 -17.57 12.58 -6.45
C ALA A 38 -17.20 13.14 -7.85
N ILE A 39 -17.03 12.25 -8.84
CA ILE A 39 -16.76 12.65 -10.23
C ILE A 39 -17.93 13.47 -10.79
N ALA A 40 -19.17 13.05 -10.59
CA ALA A 40 -20.34 13.82 -10.99
C ALA A 40 -20.29 15.24 -10.38
N SER A 41 -20.00 15.36 -9.07
CA SER A 41 -19.83 16.67 -8.44
C SER A 41 -18.72 17.51 -9.08
N ALA A 42 -17.58 16.89 -9.46
CA ALA A 42 -16.46 17.57 -10.14
C ALA A 42 -16.85 18.06 -11.53
N LEU A 43 -17.62 17.25 -12.28
CA LEU A 43 -18.07 17.59 -13.63
C LEU A 43 -19.08 18.75 -13.62
N PHE A 44 -20.02 18.76 -12.66
CA PHE A 44 -21.09 19.76 -12.61
C PHE A 44 -20.70 21.04 -11.85
N LEU A 45 -19.95 20.96 -10.74
CA LEU A 45 -19.59 22.11 -9.93
C LEU A 45 -18.35 22.90 -10.45
N GLY A 46 -17.50 22.28 -11.21
CA GLY A 46 -16.28 22.90 -11.72
C GLY A 46 -16.57 24.03 -12.72
N LYS A 47 -16.17 25.28 -12.40
CA LYS A 47 -16.32 26.45 -13.30
C LYS A 47 -15.16 26.55 -14.30
N GLY A 48 -15.42 27.11 -15.48
CA GLY A 48 -14.39 27.59 -16.41
C GLY A 48 -14.00 26.66 -17.56
N LYS A 49 -14.34 25.36 -17.52
CA LYS A 49 -14.08 24.41 -18.62
C LYS A 49 -15.38 23.84 -19.17
N LYS A 50 -15.44 23.54 -20.46
CA LYS A 50 -16.59 22.86 -21.07
C LYS A 50 -16.69 21.43 -20.56
N PHE A 51 -17.92 20.88 -20.57
CA PHE A 51 -18.16 19.53 -20.08
C PHE A 51 -17.31 18.46 -20.81
N SER A 52 -17.18 18.62 -22.14
CA SER A 52 -16.32 17.74 -22.96
C SER A 52 -14.85 17.78 -22.56
N GLU A 53 -14.33 18.97 -22.25
CA GLU A 53 -12.95 19.12 -21.77
C GLU A 53 -12.71 18.44 -20.41
N LYS A 54 -13.71 18.52 -19.52
CA LYS A 54 -13.64 17.83 -18.22
C LYS A 54 -13.62 16.32 -18.37
N ILE A 55 -14.42 15.76 -19.31
CA ILE A 55 -14.39 14.33 -19.61
C ILE A 55 -13.03 13.92 -20.18
N GLU A 56 -12.44 14.73 -21.06
CA GLU A 56 -11.10 14.44 -21.57
C GLU A 56 -10.03 14.46 -20.47
N ILE A 57 -10.11 15.43 -19.54
CA ILE A 57 -9.21 15.49 -18.36
C ILE A 57 -9.39 14.25 -17.48
N LEU A 58 -10.65 13.85 -17.22
CA LEU A 58 -10.98 12.63 -16.48
C LEU A 58 -10.34 11.40 -17.14
N ALA A 59 -10.55 11.22 -18.45
CA ALA A 59 -10.00 10.10 -19.20
C ALA A 59 -8.47 10.08 -19.18
N LYS A 60 -7.82 11.25 -19.35
CA LYS A 60 -6.35 11.39 -19.19
C LYS A 60 -5.86 11.04 -17.79
N GLY A 61 -6.66 11.32 -16.76
CA GLY A 61 -6.35 10.92 -15.38
C GLY A 61 -6.46 9.40 -15.19
N MET A 62 -7.51 8.79 -15.71
CA MET A 62 -7.70 7.34 -15.69
C MET A 62 -6.58 6.60 -16.45
N GLY A 63 -6.15 7.12 -17.60
CA GLY A 63 -5.05 6.58 -18.42
C GLY A 63 -3.66 7.02 -17.98
N ASN A 64 -3.47 7.51 -16.77
CA ASN A 64 -2.14 7.83 -16.25
C ASN A 64 -1.26 6.57 -16.19
N GLN A 65 0.03 6.69 -16.54
CA GLN A 65 0.95 5.57 -16.64
C GLN A 65 1.04 4.78 -15.31
N ASP A 66 1.12 5.45 -14.18
CA ASP A 66 1.22 4.80 -12.87
C ASP A 66 -0.05 4.02 -12.54
N ILE A 67 -1.24 4.58 -12.85
CA ILE A 67 -2.53 3.91 -12.67
C ILE A 67 -2.62 2.67 -13.57
N MET A 68 -2.20 2.78 -14.84
CA MET A 68 -2.22 1.64 -15.76
C MET A 68 -1.27 0.53 -15.35
N LEU A 69 -0.07 0.88 -14.81
CA LEU A 69 0.86 -0.11 -14.26
C LEU A 69 0.27 -0.81 -13.04
N MET A 70 -0.38 -0.08 -12.13
CA MET A 70 -1.10 -0.65 -11.00
C MET A 70 -2.20 -1.61 -11.47
N CYS A 71 -2.99 -1.23 -12.45
CA CYS A 71 -4.02 -2.09 -13.03
C CYS A 71 -3.43 -3.41 -13.58
N LEU A 72 -2.30 -3.34 -14.26
CA LEU A 72 -1.60 -4.55 -14.74
C LEU A 72 -1.15 -5.45 -13.58
N ILE A 73 -0.60 -4.87 -12.51
CA ILE A 73 -0.22 -5.63 -11.31
C ILE A 73 -1.44 -6.30 -10.67
N PHE A 74 -2.58 -5.62 -10.57
CA PHE A 74 -3.81 -6.19 -10.02
C PHE A 74 -4.27 -7.41 -10.83
N ILE A 75 -4.32 -7.29 -12.16
CA ILE A 75 -4.70 -8.37 -13.07
C ILE A 75 -3.81 -9.59 -12.85
N LEU A 76 -2.50 -9.40 -12.81
CA LEU A 76 -1.53 -10.49 -12.65
C LEU A 76 -1.56 -11.12 -11.25
N ALA A 77 -1.73 -10.31 -10.21
CA ALA A 77 -1.84 -10.79 -8.83
C ALA A 77 -3.11 -11.65 -8.64
N GLY A 78 -4.24 -11.23 -9.23
CA GLY A 78 -5.47 -12.02 -9.21
C GLY A 78 -5.33 -13.35 -9.96
N ALA A 79 -4.73 -13.33 -11.15
CA ALA A 79 -4.46 -14.57 -11.90
C ALA A 79 -3.56 -15.52 -11.10
N PHE A 80 -2.45 -15.02 -10.54
CA PHE A 80 -1.53 -15.81 -9.72
C PHE A 80 -2.23 -16.40 -8.49
N ALA A 81 -2.97 -15.59 -7.73
CA ALA A 81 -3.67 -16.07 -6.53
C ALA A 81 -4.67 -17.20 -6.84
N ALA A 82 -5.48 -17.03 -7.90
CA ALA A 82 -6.47 -18.01 -8.30
C ALA A 82 -5.82 -19.33 -8.79
N VAL A 83 -4.81 -19.24 -9.66
CA VAL A 83 -4.12 -20.42 -10.18
C VAL A 83 -3.32 -21.15 -9.09
N ALA A 84 -2.62 -20.43 -8.24
CA ALA A 84 -1.88 -21.02 -7.13
C ALA A 84 -2.82 -21.74 -6.13
N LYS A 85 -4.00 -21.18 -5.85
CA LYS A 85 -5.02 -21.86 -5.04
C LYS A 85 -5.52 -23.13 -5.72
N ALA A 86 -5.90 -23.05 -6.97
CA ALA A 86 -6.47 -24.18 -7.70
C ALA A 86 -5.42 -25.27 -8.03
N SER A 87 -4.13 -24.95 -8.09
CA SER A 87 -3.05 -25.93 -8.32
C SER A 87 -2.76 -26.81 -7.11
N GLY A 88 -3.25 -26.46 -5.91
CA GLY A 88 -2.91 -27.12 -4.64
C GLY A 88 -1.65 -26.54 -3.96
N ALA A 89 -1.06 -25.46 -4.52
CA ALA A 89 0.10 -24.80 -3.91
C ALA A 89 -0.22 -24.21 -2.54
N VAL A 90 -1.47 -23.76 -2.33
CA VAL A 90 -1.96 -23.24 -1.05
C VAL A 90 -1.91 -24.32 0.03
N ASP A 91 -2.48 -25.50 -0.23
CA ASP A 91 -2.54 -26.61 0.75
C ASP A 91 -1.12 -27.08 1.09
N SER A 92 -0.27 -27.21 0.07
CA SER A 92 1.13 -27.58 0.25
C SER A 92 1.92 -26.57 1.07
N ALA A 93 1.69 -25.26 0.83
CA ALA A 93 2.32 -24.19 1.61
C ALA A 93 1.92 -24.27 3.10
N VAL A 94 0.65 -24.56 3.38
CA VAL A 94 0.15 -24.68 4.76
C VAL A 94 0.78 -25.90 5.46
N ILE A 95 0.82 -27.07 4.80
CA ILE A 95 1.42 -28.29 5.35
C ILE A 95 2.89 -28.03 5.71
N LEU A 96 3.66 -27.45 4.78
CA LEU A 96 5.08 -27.20 4.98
C LEU A 96 5.35 -26.09 6.00
N ALA A 97 4.53 -25.05 6.03
CA ALA A 97 4.66 -23.97 7.01
C ALA A 97 4.45 -24.48 8.43
N ARG A 98 3.46 -25.33 8.67
CA ARG A 98 3.20 -25.93 10.01
C ARG A 98 4.35 -26.80 10.51
N VAL A 99 5.08 -27.43 9.60
CA VAL A 99 6.28 -28.21 9.98
C VAL A 99 7.43 -27.27 10.37
N ALA A 100 7.54 -26.10 9.74
CA ALA A 100 8.70 -25.22 9.85
C ALA A 100 8.51 -24.08 10.90
N ILE A 101 7.29 -23.58 11.08
CA ILE A 101 7.01 -22.35 11.85
C ILE A 101 5.83 -22.60 12.79
N PRO A 102 5.96 -22.31 14.10
CA PRO A 102 4.81 -22.32 14.99
C PRO A 102 3.75 -21.32 14.54
N ASP A 103 2.47 -21.72 14.57
CA ASP A 103 1.33 -20.90 14.09
C ASP A 103 1.29 -19.48 14.69
N SER A 104 1.71 -19.35 15.97
CA SER A 104 1.80 -18.07 16.69
C SER A 104 2.77 -17.06 16.06
N PHE A 105 3.77 -17.52 15.30
CA PHE A 105 4.75 -16.65 14.64
C PHE A 105 4.39 -16.31 13.20
N MET A 106 3.33 -16.89 12.64
CA MET A 106 2.99 -16.74 11.22
C MET A 106 2.74 -15.27 10.84
N VAL A 107 1.93 -14.55 11.61
CA VAL A 107 1.59 -13.14 11.33
C VAL A 107 2.83 -12.25 11.40
N ALA A 108 3.64 -12.41 12.46
CA ALA A 108 4.89 -11.68 12.64
C ALA A 108 5.92 -12.04 11.57
N GLY A 109 5.99 -13.31 11.17
CA GLY A 109 6.84 -13.79 10.09
C GLY A 109 6.51 -13.15 8.74
N LEU A 110 5.22 -13.03 8.41
CA LEU A 110 4.77 -12.35 7.19
C LEU A 110 5.13 -10.85 7.19
N PHE A 111 5.03 -10.17 8.34
CA PHE A 111 5.50 -8.79 8.47
C PHE A 111 7.01 -8.71 8.16
N LEU A 112 7.84 -9.59 8.74
CA LEU A 112 9.30 -9.59 8.52
C LEU A 112 9.67 -9.93 7.07
N VAL A 113 9.06 -10.95 6.48
CA VAL A 113 9.30 -11.35 5.08
C VAL A 113 8.94 -10.21 4.14
N SER A 114 7.78 -9.60 4.33
CA SER A 114 7.36 -8.44 3.52
C SER A 114 8.29 -7.25 3.70
N SER A 115 8.81 -7.03 4.92
CA SER A 115 9.77 -5.97 5.21
C SER A 115 11.09 -6.17 4.43
N LEU A 116 11.62 -7.39 4.45
CA LEU A 116 12.88 -7.71 3.77
C LEU A 116 12.74 -7.64 2.24
N ILE A 117 11.65 -8.18 1.70
CA ILE A 117 11.40 -8.12 0.25
C ILE A 117 11.23 -6.67 -0.20
N SER A 118 10.43 -5.88 0.50
CA SER A 118 10.19 -4.49 0.14
C SER A 118 11.45 -3.62 0.25
N LEU A 119 12.29 -3.88 1.25
CA LEU A 119 13.59 -3.22 1.39
C LEU A 119 14.52 -3.54 0.20
N ALA A 120 14.50 -4.79 -0.27
CA ALA A 120 15.35 -5.25 -1.37
C ALA A 120 14.83 -4.80 -2.75
N VAL A 121 13.50 -4.78 -2.95
CA VAL A 121 12.86 -4.44 -4.25
C VAL A 121 12.64 -2.94 -4.40
N GLY A 122 12.43 -2.23 -3.27
CA GLY A 122 12.14 -0.80 -3.26
C GLY A 122 10.70 -0.45 -3.69
N THR A 123 9.75 -1.38 -3.50
CA THR A 123 8.33 -1.10 -3.79
C THR A 123 7.39 -1.87 -2.87
N SER A 124 6.54 -1.14 -2.17
CA SER A 124 5.50 -1.73 -1.32
C SER A 124 4.42 -2.44 -2.13
N CYS A 125 3.97 -1.87 -3.24
CA CYS A 125 2.95 -2.47 -4.10
C CYS A 125 3.39 -3.82 -4.67
N GLY A 126 4.62 -3.89 -5.19
CA GLY A 126 5.19 -5.11 -5.73
C GLY A 126 5.32 -6.22 -4.68
N THR A 127 5.77 -5.85 -3.49
CA THR A 127 5.88 -6.76 -2.36
C THR A 127 4.52 -7.30 -1.93
N ILE A 128 3.50 -6.45 -1.78
CA ILE A 128 2.16 -6.87 -1.40
C ILE A 128 1.57 -7.81 -2.46
N ALA A 129 1.71 -7.47 -3.75
CA ALA A 129 1.23 -8.31 -4.84
C ALA A 129 1.87 -9.72 -4.85
N ALA A 130 3.15 -9.81 -4.49
CA ALA A 130 3.88 -11.08 -4.43
C ALA A 130 3.54 -11.90 -3.16
N VAL A 131 3.39 -11.25 -2.00
CA VAL A 131 3.26 -11.93 -0.70
C VAL A 131 1.80 -12.18 -0.29
N ALA A 132 0.86 -11.29 -0.69
CA ALA A 132 -0.53 -11.41 -0.27
C ALA A 132 -1.20 -12.75 -0.67
N PRO A 133 -0.98 -13.32 -1.87
CA PRO A 133 -1.51 -14.63 -2.21
C PRO A 133 -1.05 -15.73 -1.26
N ILE A 134 0.22 -15.67 -0.84
CA ILE A 134 0.83 -16.61 0.11
C ILE A 134 0.17 -16.49 1.49
N ALA A 135 -0.01 -15.26 1.96
CA ALA A 135 -0.62 -15.01 3.27
C ALA A 135 -2.09 -15.44 3.31
N MET A 136 -2.85 -15.18 2.25
CA MET A 136 -4.24 -15.62 2.17
C MET A 136 -4.37 -17.14 2.17
N ALA A 137 -3.33 -17.86 1.72
CA ALA A 137 -3.26 -19.31 1.84
C ALA A 137 -3.34 -19.78 3.29
N PHE A 138 -2.80 -19.03 4.25
CA PHE A 138 -2.77 -19.41 5.65
C PHE A 138 -4.03 -19.05 6.44
N ALA A 139 -4.88 -18.16 5.93
CA ALA A 139 -6.02 -17.63 6.67
C ALA A 139 -7.00 -18.71 7.14
N GLY A 140 -7.59 -19.47 6.23
CA GLY A 140 -8.57 -20.52 6.55
C GLY A 140 -7.97 -21.69 7.33
N PRO A 141 -6.92 -22.35 6.79
CA PRO A 141 -6.34 -23.54 7.41
C PRO A 141 -5.76 -23.34 8.82
N LEU A 142 -5.25 -22.13 9.12
CA LEU A 142 -4.71 -21.80 10.44
C LEU A 142 -5.70 -21.04 11.32
N GLY A 143 -6.92 -20.77 10.83
CA GLY A 143 -7.91 -19.99 11.59
C GLY A 143 -7.50 -18.53 11.85
N LEU A 144 -6.57 -17.99 11.05
CA LEU A 144 -6.07 -16.63 11.21
C LEU A 144 -6.95 -15.62 10.47
N SER A 145 -7.15 -14.45 11.07
CA SER A 145 -7.90 -13.37 10.42
C SER A 145 -7.24 -12.93 9.11
N PRO A 146 -7.94 -13.01 7.96
CA PRO A 146 -7.42 -12.55 6.68
C PRO A 146 -7.02 -11.05 6.70
N ALA A 147 -7.78 -10.21 7.41
CA ALA A 147 -7.47 -8.79 7.56
C ALA A 147 -6.18 -8.56 8.37
N LEU A 148 -5.92 -9.38 9.41
CA LEU A 148 -4.70 -9.28 10.20
C LEU A 148 -3.47 -9.71 9.38
N LEU A 149 -3.57 -10.80 8.61
CA LEU A 149 -2.51 -11.24 7.70
C LEU A 149 -2.20 -10.19 6.65
N ALA A 150 -3.23 -9.64 6.00
CA ALA A 150 -3.09 -8.56 5.03
C ALA A 150 -2.48 -7.30 5.67
N GLY A 151 -2.90 -6.94 6.88
CA GLY A 151 -2.37 -5.81 7.65
C GLY A 151 -0.88 -5.95 7.95
N ALA A 152 -0.44 -7.16 8.33
CA ALA A 152 0.97 -7.47 8.57
C ALA A 152 1.82 -7.30 7.30
N ILE A 153 1.33 -7.80 6.15
CA ILE A 153 2.03 -7.66 4.88
C ILE A 153 2.11 -6.20 4.45
N VAL A 154 1.00 -5.47 4.49
CA VAL A 154 0.99 -4.04 4.14
C VAL A 154 1.94 -3.27 5.04
N SER A 155 1.89 -3.50 6.35
CA SER A 155 2.79 -2.86 7.31
C SER A 155 4.26 -3.17 7.05
N GLY A 156 4.60 -4.44 6.79
CA GLY A 156 5.96 -4.85 6.48
C GLY A 156 6.45 -4.25 5.15
N ALA A 157 5.62 -4.30 4.12
CA ALA A 157 5.93 -3.71 2.82
C ALA A 157 6.16 -2.19 2.92
N MET A 158 5.34 -1.48 3.70
CA MET A 158 5.50 -0.05 3.94
C MET A 158 6.78 0.28 4.74
N PHE A 159 7.16 -0.56 5.71
CA PHE A 159 8.42 -0.41 6.44
C PHE A 159 9.63 -0.58 5.51
N GLY A 160 9.65 -1.64 4.71
CA GLY A 160 10.74 -1.90 3.76
C GLY A 160 10.87 -0.79 2.71
N ASP A 161 9.76 -0.34 2.15
CA ASP A 161 9.69 0.74 1.16
C ASP A 161 10.25 2.07 1.72
N ASN A 162 9.84 2.45 2.93
CA ASN A 162 10.30 3.68 3.59
C ASN A 162 11.81 3.69 3.89
N LEU A 163 12.42 2.52 4.17
CA LEU A 163 13.85 2.40 4.41
C LEU A 163 14.65 2.02 3.16
N SER A 164 14.02 1.59 2.06
CA SER A 164 14.76 1.22 0.85
C SER A 164 15.42 2.44 0.21
N MET A 165 16.71 2.31 -0.09
CA MET A 165 17.46 3.35 -0.82
C MET A 165 17.11 3.41 -2.32
N ILE A 166 16.54 2.34 -2.86
CA ILE A 166 16.13 2.26 -4.29
C ILE A 166 14.65 2.52 -4.50
N SER A 167 13.89 2.79 -3.44
CA SER A 167 12.46 3.11 -3.53
C SER A 167 12.22 4.43 -4.26
N ASP A 168 11.19 4.45 -5.09
CA ASP A 168 10.75 5.65 -5.83
C ASP A 168 10.43 6.81 -4.89
N THR A 169 9.87 6.53 -3.71
CA THR A 169 9.55 7.55 -2.70
C THR A 169 10.80 8.14 -2.08
N THR A 170 11.81 7.29 -1.77
CA THR A 170 13.13 7.74 -1.28
C THR A 170 13.84 8.59 -2.32
N ILE A 171 13.84 8.16 -3.59
CA ILE A 171 14.44 8.90 -4.69
C ILE A 171 13.74 10.26 -4.86
N ALA A 172 12.41 10.29 -4.88
CA ALA A 172 11.63 11.52 -4.99
C ALA A 172 11.88 12.48 -3.82
N ALA A 173 11.88 11.95 -2.58
CA ALA A 173 12.10 12.75 -1.38
C ALA A 173 13.50 13.38 -1.36
N THR A 174 14.54 12.59 -1.61
CA THR A 174 15.93 13.06 -1.59
C THR A 174 16.23 14.04 -2.72
N ARG A 175 15.78 13.76 -3.94
CA ARG A 175 15.97 14.64 -5.09
C ARG A 175 15.26 15.98 -4.92
N THR A 176 14.02 15.97 -4.44
CA THR A 176 13.27 17.23 -4.23
C THR A 176 13.89 18.10 -3.14
N GLN A 177 14.45 17.51 -2.10
CA GLN A 177 15.13 18.24 -1.02
C GLN A 177 16.61 18.53 -1.33
N GLY A 178 17.23 17.84 -2.29
CA GLY A 178 18.64 17.99 -2.68
C GLY A 178 19.59 17.44 -1.62
N VAL A 179 19.30 16.26 -1.08
CA VAL A 179 20.09 15.55 -0.07
C VAL A 179 20.46 14.16 -0.55
N ASP A 180 21.50 13.58 0.06
CA ASP A 180 21.93 12.22 -0.24
C ASP A 180 20.96 11.17 0.34
N MET A 181 20.78 10.06 -0.39
CA MET A 181 19.92 8.94 0.04
C MET A 181 20.42 8.32 1.34
N ARG A 182 21.73 8.24 1.54
CA ARG A 182 22.35 7.70 2.75
C ARG A 182 22.00 8.53 3.98
N ASP A 183 22.03 9.86 3.87
CA ASP A 183 21.74 10.74 5.00
C ASP A 183 20.25 10.64 5.38
N LYS A 184 19.36 10.62 4.40
CA LYS A 184 17.93 10.36 4.62
C LYS A 184 17.71 8.99 5.26
N PHE A 185 18.37 7.93 4.79
CA PHE A 185 18.27 6.58 5.35
C PHE A 185 18.63 6.57 6.84
N ILE A 186 19.78 7.15 7.21
CA ILE A 186 20.25 7.20 8.60
C ILE A 186 19.23 7.97 9.47
N ALA A 187 18.70 9.08 8.98
CA ALA A 187 17.71 9.86 9.69
C ALA A 187 16.38 9.08 9.89
N ASN A 188 15.94 8.35 8.86
CA ASN A 188 14.70 7.58 8.92
C ASN A 188 14.81 6.32 9.79
N VAL A 189 15.96 5.64 9.83
CA VAL A 189 16.19 4.46 10.68
C VAL A 189 15.81 4.75 12.13
N ALA A 190 16.19 5.91 12.66
CA ALA A 190 15.89 6.30 14.03
C ALA A 190 14.38 6.43 14.33
N LEU A 191 13.55 6.65 13.33
CA LEU A 191 12.09 6.79 13.45
C LEU A 191 11.37 5.50 13.05
N ALA A 192 11.80 4.88 11.97
CA ALA A 192 11.14 3.73 11.36
C ALA A 192 11.38 2.41 12.13
N VAL A 193 12.62 2.17 12.60
CA VAL A 193 12.95 0.92 13.30
C VAL A 193 12.21 0.77 14.62
N PRO A 194 12.15 1.78 15.53
CA PRO A 194 11.34 1.66 16.74
C PRO A 194 9.86 1.41 16.45
N ALA A 195 9.29 2.08 15.44
CA ALA A 195 7.91 1.85 15.02
C ALA A 195 7.69 0.42 14.51
N ALA A 196 8.63 -0.10 13.72
CA ALA A 196 8.58 -1.47 13.21
C ALA A 196 8.71 -2.53 14.31
N MET A 197 9.58 -2.29 15.30
CA MET A 197 9.72 -3.21 16.45
C MET A 197 8.43 -3.30 17.28
N VAL A 198 7.77 -2.18 17.50
CA VAL A 198 6.46 -2.17 18.19
C VAL A 198 5.40 -2.86 17.34
N ALA A 199 5.35 -2.59 16.02
CA ALA A 199 4.43 -3.26 15.10
C ALA A 199 4.66 -4.79 15.11
N LEU A 200 5.92 -5.24 15.02
CA LEU A 200 6.29 -6.65 15.09
C LEU A 200 5.80 -7.31 16.39
N PHE A 201 6.00 -6.64 17.52
CA PHE A 201 5.52 -7.13 18.80
C PHE A 201 3.98 -7.24 18.83
N ILE A 202 3.26 -6.25 18.31
CA ILE A 202 1.80 -6.30 18.22
C ILE A 202 1.36 -7.48 17.33
N TYR A 203 2.00 -7.69 16.17
CA TYR A 203 1.68 -8.83 15.29
C TYR A 203 1.99 -10.18 15.92
N LEU A 204 3.05 -10.27 16.72
CA LEU A 204 3.37 -11.48 17.47
C LEU A 204 2.27 -11.81 18.49
N VAL A 205 1.84 -10.82 19.28
CA VAL A 205 0.77 -11.00 20.28
C VAL A 205 -0.58 -11.27 19.60
N ALA A 206 -0.93 -10.51 18.57
CA ALA A 206 -2.20 -10.67 17.86
C ALA A 206 -2.28 -12.02 17.12
N GLY A 207 -1.16 -12.51 16.57
CA GLY A 207 -1.08 -13.82 15.95
C GLY A 207 -1.25 -14.96 16.97
N SER A 208 -0.59 -14.87 18.11
CA SER A 208 -0.67 -15.90 19.15
C SER A 208 -2.07 -16.02 19.78
N SER A 209 -2.87 -14.96 19.78
CA SER A 209 -4.22 -14.96 20.33
C SER A 209 -5.29 -15.61 19.44
N GLN A 210 -4.97 -15.87 18.17
CA GLN A 210 -5.93 -16.41 17.19
C GLN A 210 -5.73 -17.91 16.89
N THR A 211 -4.68 -18.53 17.41
CA THR A 211 -4.40 -19.94 17.20
C THR A 211 -5.40 -20.79 18.02
N GLY A 212 -6.32 -21.49 17.34
CA GLY A 212 -7.32 -22.29 18.04
C GLY A 212 -8.27 -23.15 17.20
N VAL A 213 -8.26 -23.04 15.88
CA VAL A 213 -9.12 -23.87 15.03
C VAL A 213 -8.26 -24.80 14.19
N GLU A 214 -8.14 -26.05 14.66
CA GLU A 214 -7.51 -27.12 13.88
C GLU A 214 -8.42 -27.52 12.72
N THR A 215 -8.21 -26.99 11.52
CA THR A 215 -8.90 -27.44 10.30
C THR A 215 -8.11 -28.48 9.51
N ILE A 216 -6.83 -28.69 9.84
CA ILE A 216 -5.99 -29.74 9.25
C ILE A 216 -5.55 -30.68 10.39
N PRO A 217 -5.70 -32.01 10.25
CA PRO A 217 -5.26 -32.98 11.28
C PRO A 217 -3.77 -32.77 11.64
N ALA A 218 -3.48 -32.62 12.92
CA ALA A 218 -2.12 -32.66 13.41
C ALA A 218 -1.51 -34.01 13.02
N GLY A 219 -0.55 -34.01 12.07
CA GLY A 219 0.12 -35.23 11.65
C GLY A 219 0.10 -35.49 10.13
N ALA A 220 -0.40 -34.58 9.31
CA ALA A 220 -0.21 -34.68 7.85
C ALA A 220 1.31 -34.58 7.55
N ALA A 221 1.94 -35.73 7.27
CA ALA A 221 3.34 -35.76 6.86
C ALA A 221 3.48 -35.08 5.50
N ALA A 222 4.42 -34.15 5.38
CA ALA A 222 4.74 -33.52 4.10
C ALA A 222 5.17 -34.59 3.08
N SER A 223 4.53 -34.60 1.93
CA SER A 223 4.83 -35.51 0.83
C SER A 223 5.77 -34.82 -0.17
N PHE A 224 6.44 -35.61 -1.03
CA PHE A 224 7.24 -35.03 -2.13
C PHE A 224 6.41 -34.11 -3.02
N LYS A 225 5.14 -34.40 -3.22
CA LYS A 225 4.20 -33.57 -3.98
C LYS A 225 4.08 -32.14 -3.39
N ASP A 226 4.06 -32.01 -2.05
CA ASP A 226 3.94 -30.71 -1.39
C ASP A 226 5.17 -29.85 -1.63
N PHE A 227 6.38 -30.44 -1.65
CA PHE A 227 7.61 -29.72 -2.01
C PHE A 227 7.63 -29.26 -3.46
N VAL A 228 6.97 -29.97 -4.37
CA VAL A 228 6.86 -29.56 -5.78
C VAL A 228 5.82 -28.46 -5.94
N LEU A 229 4.64 -28.62 -5.35
CA LEU A 229 3.54 -27.67 -5.52
C LEU A 229 3.77 -26.32 -4.83
N ILE A 230 4.66 -26.22 -3.84
CA ILE A 230 5.03 -24.93 -3.22
C ILE A 230 5.99 -24.10 -4.08
N LEU A 231 6.65 -24.69 -5.08
CA LEU A 231 7.68 -24.01 -5.89
C LEU A 231 7.23 -22.69 -6.52
N PRO A 232 5.97 -22.47 -6.98
CA PRO A 232 5.52 -21.18 -7.47
C PRO A 232 5.68 -20.06 -6.45
N TYR A 233 5.36 -20.32 -5.18
CA TYR A 233 5.54 -19.36 -4.10
C TYR A 233 7.01 -19.10 -3.80
N VAL A 234 7.82 -20.18 -3.76
CA VAL A 234 9.27 -20.06 -3.57
C VAL A 234 9.90 -19.24 -4.70
N LEU A 235 9.50 -19.50 -5.96
CA LEU A 235 9.98 -18.76 -7.13
C LEU A 235 9.62 -17.27 -7.01
N VAL A 236 8.36 -16.95 -6.72
CA VAL A 236 7.90 -15.55 -6.57
C VAL A 236 8.70 -14.83 -5.49
N LEU A 237 8.90 -15.45 -4.33
CA LEU A 237 9.68 -14.86 -3.23
C LEU A 237 11.15 -14.67 -3.61
N LEU A 238 11.78 -15.65 -4.23
CA LEU A 238 13.19 -15.56 -4.66
C LEU A 238 13.39 -14.49 -5.72
N LEU A 239 12.54 -14.44 -6.75
CA LEU A 239 12.66 -13.44 -7.82
C LEU A 239 12.38 -12.04 -7.29
N ALA A 240 11.44 -11.90 -6.35
CA ALA A 240 11.18 -10.64 -5.67
C ALA A 240 12.40 -10.21 -4.84
N LEU A 241 13.00 -11.10 -4.04
CA LEU A 241 14.23 -10.80 -3.27
C LEU A 241 15.42 -10.42 -4.17
N LEU A 242 15.50 -10.97 -5.39
CA LEU A 242 16.50 -10.60 -6.38
C LEU A 242 16.22 -9.24 -7.06
N GLY A 243 15.15 -8.55 -6.69
CA GLY A 243 14.80 -7.23 -7.22
C GLY A 243 14.22 -7.27 -8.64
N MET A 244 13.70 -8.41 -9.09
CA MET A 244 13.07 -8.51 -10.41
C MET A 244 11.75 -7.74 -10.46
N ASN A 245 11.40 -7.24 -11.66
CA ASN A 245 10.15 -6.52 -11.89
C ASN A 245 8.94 -7.40 -11.50
N VAL A 246 8.03 -6.86 -10.68
CA VAL A 246 6.86 -7.58 -10.15
C VAL A 246 5.96 -8.16 -11.23
N VAL A 247 5.85 -7.53 -12.39
CA VAL A 247 5.08 -8.04 -13.55
C VAL A 247 5.66 -9.37 -14.02
N ILE A 248 6.99 -9.45 -14.17
CA ILE A 248 7.69 -10.67 -14.57
C ILE A 248 7.56 -11.74 -13.47
N VAL A 249 7.73 -11.36 -12.22
CA VAL A 249 7.60 -12.25 -11.05
C VAL A 249 6.24 -12.94 -11.02
N LEU A 250 5.17 -12.16 -11.14
CA LEU A 250 3.79 -12.68 -11.12
C LEU A 250 3.46 -13.53 -12.35
N LEU A 251 3.94 -13.14 -13.54
CA LEU A 251 3.78 -13.93 -14.75
C LEU A 251 4.46 -15.30 -14.64
N LEU A 252 5.73 -15.33 -14.24
CA LEU A 252 6.48 -16.58 -14.08
C LEU A 252 5.88 -17.45 -12.98
N GLY A 253 5.46 -16.84 -11.85
CA GLY A 253 4.76 -17.55 -10.78
C GLY A 253 3.45 -18.19 -11.25
N THR A 254 2.65 -17.45 -12.04
CA THR A 254 1.39 -17.97 -12.59
C THR A 254 1.62 -19.13 -13.56
N VAL A 255 2.58 -18.97 -14.48
CA VAL A 255 2.93 -20.03 -15.44
C VAL A 255 3.43 -21.29 -14.73
N LEU A 256 4.32 -21.13 -13.74
CA LEU A 256 4.83 -22.27 -12.98
C LEU A 256 3.71 -22.95 -12.15
N ALA A 257 2.83 -22.17 -11.52
CA ALA A 257 1.69 -22.71 -10.78
C ALA A 257 0.73 -23.49 -11.68
N ALA A 258 0.46 -22.99 -12.90
CA ALA A 258 -0.35 -23.69 -13.89
C ALA A 258 0.31 -24.98 -14.33
N LEU A 259 1.59 -24.97 -14.71
CA LEU A 259 2.33 -26.14 -15.14
C LEU A 259 2.38 -27.24 -14.08
N LEU A 260 2.75 -26.87 -12.84
CA LEU A 260 2.81 -27.83 -11.74
C LEU A 260 1.42 -28.30 -11.30
N GLY A 261 0.41 -27.42 -11.35
CA GLY A 261 -0.97 -27.79 -11.08
C GLY A 261 -1.54 -28.79 -12.08
N VAL A 262 -1.12 -28.72 -13.36
CA VAL A 262 -1.49 -29.67 -14.39
C VAL A 262 -0.68 -31.00 -14.28
N ALA A 263 0.61 -30.90 -13.97
CA ALA A 263 1.49 -32.07 -13.91
C ALA A 263 1.30 -32.92 -12.64
N PHE A 264 1.11 -32.28 -11.50
CA PHE A 264 1.11 -32.91 -10.17
C PHE A 264 -0.13 -32.56 -9.32
N GLY A 265 -0.87 -31.54 -9.70
CA GLY A 265 -2.05 -31.03 -8.97
C GLY A 265 -3.37 -31.54 -9.54
N PRO A 266 -4.48 -30.90 -9.16
CA PRO A 266 -5.81 -31.27 -9.61
C PRO A 266 -6.24 -30.55 -10.91
N LEU A 267 -5.40 -29.69 -11.49
CA LEU A 267 -5.75 -28.91 -12.68
C LEU A 267 -5.56 -29.72 -13.97
N ASN A 268 -6.37 -29.40 -14.97
CA ASN A 268 -6.07 -29.71 -16.37
C ASN A 268 -5.73 -28.40 -17.12
N PHE A 269 -5.26 -28.48 -18.34
CA PHE A 269 -4.83 -27.33 -19.13
C PHE A 269 -5.93 -26.27 -19.28
N TRP A 270 -7.15 -26.68 -19.63
CA TRP A 270 -8.29 -25.77 -19.79
C TRP A 270 -8.72 -25.14 -18.47
N GLY A 271 -8.76 -25.95 -17.40
CA GLY A 271 -9.06 -25.46 -16.05
C GLY A 271 -8.05 -24.44 -15.53
N ALA A 272 -6.76 -24.57 -15.90
CA ALA A 272 -5.76 -23.57 -15.55
C ALA A 272 -6.03 -22.23 -16.25
N LEU A 273 -6.39 -22.23 -17.54
CA LEU A 273 -6.74 -21.02 -18.30
C LEU A 273 -8.01 -20.37 -17.77
N GLU A 274 -9.06 -21.15 -17.53
CA GLU A 274 -10.31 -20.66 -16.95
C GLU A 274 -10.09 -20.02 -15.57
N THR A 275 -9.29 -20.67 -14.74
CA THR A 275 -8.98 -20.16 -13.39
C THR A 275 -8.19 -18.87 -13.45
N ALA A 276 -7.19 -18.77 -14.33
CA ALA A 276 -6.45 -17.53 -14.54
C ALA A 276 -7.40 -16.41 -14.99
N GLY A 277 -8.28 -16.68 -15.95
CA GLY A 277 -9.29 -15.72 -16.41
C GLY A 277 -10.23 -15.26 -15.31
N LYS A 278 -10.74 -16.16 -14.46
CA LYS A 278 -11.56 -15.80 -13.29
C LYS A 278 -10.80 -14.93 -12.32
N GLY A 279 -9.56 -15.28 -11.97
CA GLY A 279 -8.72 -14.49 -11.08
C GLY A 279 -8.47 -13.07 -11.57
N THR A 280 -8.36 -12.85 -12.90
CA THR A 280 -8.27 -11.48 -13.45
C THR A 280 -9.58 -10.71 -13.27
N LEU A 281 -10.72 -11.36 -13.43
CA LEU A 281 -12.05 -10.73 -13.28
C LEU A 281 -12.36 -10.39 -11.82
N ASP A 282 -11.89 -11.17 -10.87
CA ASP A 282 -12.05 -10.91 -9.43
C ASP A 282 -11.43 -9.58 -9.00
N MET A 283 -10.49 -9.04 -9.79
CA MET A 283 -9.87 -7.73 -9.58
C MET A 283 -10.65 -6.55 -10.17
N SER A 284 -11.80 -6.77 -10.81
CA SER A 284 -12.55 -5.74 -11.57
C SER A 284 -12.94 -4.52 -10.72
N GLU A 285 -13.37 -4.72 -9.48
CA GLU A 285 -13.70 -3.61 -8.57
C GLU A 285 -12.45 -2.81 -8.21
N THR A 286 -11.34 -3.48 -7.88
CA THR A 286 -10.05 -2.86 -7.58
C THR A 286 -9.53 -2.02 -8.74
N LEU A 287 -9.62 -2.54 -9.98
CA LEU A 287 -9.30 -1.82 -11.21
C LEU A 287 -10.17 -0.57 -11.36
N THR A 288 -11.47 -0.73 -11.19
CA THR A 288 -12.43 0.38 -11.34
C THR A 288 -12.14 1.50 -10.34
N ILE A 289 -11.88 1.18 -9.08
CA ILE A 289 -11.53 2.16 -8.05
C ILE A 289 -10.24 2.91 -8.43
N ALA A 290 -9.20 2.20 -8.86
CA ALA A 290 -7.93 2.82 -9.26
C ALA A 290 -8.12 3.80 -10.43
N LEU A 291 -8.85 3.41 -11.48
CA LEU A 291 -9.14 4.26 -12.62
C LEU A 291 -9.93 5.51 -12.22
N LEU A 292 -11.02 5.34 -11.46
CA LEU A 292 -11.88 6.46 -11.03
C LEU A 292 -11.13 7.43 -10.11
N SER A 293 -10.30 6.93 -9.20
CA SER A 293 -9.49 7.77 -8.30
C SER A 293 -8.48 8.61 -9.08
N GLY A 294 -7.77 8.02 -10.06
CA GLY A 294 -6.84 8.73 -10.95
C GLY A 294 -7.53 9.81 -11.78
N GLY A 295 -8.71 9.51 -12.30
CA GLY A 295 -9.52 10.48 -13.05
C GLY A 295 -9.99 11.65 -12.19
N LEU A 296 -10.52 11.38 -11.00
CA LEU A 296 -10.95 12.39 -10.04
C LEU A 296 -9.79 13.30 -9.62
N PHE A 297 -8.64 12.71 -9.29
CA PHE A 297 -7.43 13.48 -8.93
C PHE A 297 -7.04 14.46 -10.05
N LYS A 298 -6.99 13.99 -11.30
CA LYS A 298 -6.62 14.83 -12.43
C LYS A 298 -7.59 16.01 -12.63
N LEU A 299 -8.89 15.79 -12.48
CA LEU A 299 -9.91 16.85 -12.51
C LEU A 299 -9.69 17.91 -11.43
N VAL A 300 -9.45 17.49 -10.19
CA VAL A 300 -9.20 18.39 -9.05
C VAL A 300 -7.90 19.17 -9.23
N LYS A 301 -6.84 18.52 -9.69
CA LYS A 301 -5.55 19.16 -10.00
C LYS A 301 -5.71 20.24 -11.07
N GLU A 302 -6.31 19.91 -12.20
CA GLU A 302 -6.52 20.85 -13.32
C GLU A 302 -7.50 22.00 -12.99
N SER A 303 -8.27 21.85 -11.92
CA SER A 303 -9.17 22.89 -11.39
C SER A 303 -8.51 23.78 -10.34
N GLY A 304 -7.21 23.60 -10.06
CA GLY A 304 -6.43 24.44 -9.15
C GLY A 304 -6.60 24.10 -7.65
N GLY A 305 -7.10 22.90 -7.34
CA GLY A 305 -7.31 22.45 -5.95
C GLY A 305 -6.00 22.18 -5.20
N ILE A 306 -5.06 21.53 -5.88
CA ILE A 306 -3.75 21.21 -5.29
C ILE A 306 -2.92 22.47 -5.03
N GLU A 307 -2.94 23.42 -5.95
CA GLU A 307 -2.27 24.72 -5.82
C GLU A 307 -2.85 25.51 -4.64
N TRP A 308 -4.18 25.46 -4.46
CA TRP A 308 -4.81 26.11 -3.31
C TRP A 308 -4.40 25.48 -1.98
N LEU A 309 -4.39 24.14 -1.92
CA LEU A 309 -3.98 23.39 -0.73
C LEU A 309 -2.55 23.74 -0.32
N THR A 310 -1.65 23.72 -1.30
CA THR A 310 -0.24 24.08 -1.12
C THR A 310 -0.08 25.49 -0.55
N TYR A 311 -0.79 26.45 -1.14
CA TYR A 311 -0.78 27.85 -0.67
C TYR A 311 -1.34 27.99 0.76
N ALA A 312 -2.45 27.32 1.06
CA ALA A 312 -3.11 27.40 2.36
C ALA A 312 -2.21 26.89 3.51
N ILE A 313 -1.45 25.80 3.26
CA ILE A 313 -0.50 25.26 4.25
C ILE A 313 0.74 26.14 4.36
N ALA A 314 1.32 26.57 3.24
CA ALA A 314 2.52 27.41 3.22
C ALA A 314 2.35 28.70 4.02
N ARG A 315 1.17 29.30 4.01
CA ARG A 315 0.85 30.53 4.79
C ARG A 315 0.89 30.33 6.31
N LYS A 316 0.74 29.10 6.81
CA LYS A 316 0.73 28.79 8.24
C LYS A 316 2.14 28.53 8.80
N VAL A 317 3.13 28.35 7.93
CA VAL A 317 4.51 28.07 8.32
C VAL A 317 5.17 29.38 8.81
N ARG A 318 5.75 29.34 10.03
CA ARG A 318 6.37 30.51 10.67
C ARG A 318 7.77 30.24 11.24
N GLY A 319 8.28 29.01 11.16
CA GLY A 319 9.58 28.62 11.70
C GLY A 319 9.93 27.18 11.36
N PRO A 320 11.12 26.66 11.77
CA PRO A 320 11.59 25.34 11.38
C PRO A 320 10.61 24.20 11.74
N LYS A 321 10.10 24.17 12.97
CA LYS A 321 9.13 23.15 13.41
C LYS A 321 7.81 23.20 12.65
N SER A 322 7.26 24.43 12.46
CA SER A 322 6.03 24.57 11.68
C SER A 322 6.27 24.23 10.21
N CYS A 323 7.53 24.29 9.71
CA CYS A 323 7.92 23.81 8.40
C CYS A 323 7.88 22.28 8.35
N GLU A 324 8.44 21.59 9.36
CA GLU A 324 8.39 20.13 9.47
C GLU A 324 6.94 19.61 9.55
N LEU A 325 6.10 20.22 10.39
CA LEU A 325 4.67 19.89 10.45
C LEU A 325 3.94 20.23 9.15
N GLY A 326 4.24 21.38 8.56
CA GLY A 326 3.69 21.78 7.26
C GLY A 326 4.07 20.80 6.14
N ALA A 327 5.29 20.32 6.14
CA ALA A 327 5.77 19.28 5.19
C ALA A 327 4.99 17.98 5.35
N PHE A 328 4.79 17.51 6.59
CA PHE A 328 4.01 16.31 6.88
C PHE A 328 2.56 16.44 6.38
N PHE A 329 1.87 17.50 6.80
CA PHE A 329 0.46 17.69 6.42
C PHE A 329 0.28 17.98 4.93
N LEU A 330 1.20 18.76 4.30
CA LEU A 330 1.11 19.03 2.87
C LEU A 330 1.24 17.74 2.07
N THR A 331 2.30 16.97 2.33
CA THR A 331 2.52 15.70 1.61
C THR A 331 1.40 14.71 1.89
N GLY A 332 0.97 14.59 3.16
CA GLY A 332 -0.12 13.71 3.54
C GLY A 332 -1.44 14.05 2.87
N LEU A 333 -1.83 15.34 2.84
CA LEU A 333 -3.07 15.76 2.17
C LEU A 333 -2.99 15.62 0.65
N VAL A 334 -1.84 15.94 0.04
CA VAL A 334 -1.67 15.68 -1.40
C VAL A 334 -1.76 14.18 -1.67
N ASN A 335 -1.18 13.33 -0.83
CA ASN A 335 -1.27 11.88 -0.98
C ASN A 335 -2.70 11.35 -0.81
N LEU A 336 -3.47 11.89 0.12
CA LEU A 336 -4.88 11.57 0.28
C LEU A 336 -5.66 11.77 -1.03
N PHE A 337 -5.30 12.81 -1.80
CA PHE A 337 -5.96 13.09 -3.09
C PHE A 337 -5.37 12.31 -4.27
N THR A 338 -4.04 12.07 -4.26
CA THR A 338 -3.36 11.37 -5.37
C THR A 338 -3.50 9.86 -5.29
N ALA A 339 -3.73 9.32 -4.09
CA ALA A 339 -3.61 7.89 -3.78
C ALA A 339 -2.26 7.27 -4.25
N ASN A 340 -1.22 8.12 -4.36
CA ASN A 340 0.12 7.74 -4.80
C ASN A 340 1.17 8.57 -4.05
N ASN A 341 1.94 7.91 -3.19
CA ASN A 341 2.93 8.54 -2.32
C ASN A 341 4.07 9.22 -3.10
N THR A 342 4.56 8.61 -4.17
CA THR A 342 5.63 9.19 -5.01
C THR A 342 5.17 10.48 -5.67
N VAL A 343 3.97 10.47 -6.27
CA VAL A 343 3.38 11.66 -6.89
C VAL A 343 3.16 12.76 -5.84
N ALA A 344 2.69 12.41 -4.65
CA ALA A 344 2.51 13.37 -3.56
C ALA A 344 3.82 14.04 -3.16
N ILE A 345 4.90 13.27 -3.03
CA ILE A 345 6.23 13.76 -2.70
C ILE A 345 6.76 14.68 -3.81
N VAL A 346 6.61 14.31 -5.07
CA VAL A 346 7.05 15.13 -6.23
C VAL A 346 6.31 16.47 -6.28
N ILE A 347 5.03 16.51 -5.93
CA ILE A 347 4.22 17.75 -5.90
C ILE A 347 4.56 18.61 -4.69
N ALA A 348 4.63 18.02 -3.49
CA ALA A 348 4.86 18.76 -2.25
C ALA A 348 6.34 19.15 -2.06
N GLY A 349 7.26 18.32 -2.52
CA GLY A 349 8.70 18.43 -2.27
C GLY A 349 9.32 19.78 -2.64
N PRO A 350 9.11 20.33 -3.84
CA PRO A 350 9.64 21.65 -4.22
C PRO A 350 9.18 22.78 -3.28
N VAL A 351 7.93 22.76 -2.88
CA VAL A 351 7.37 23.75 -1.95
C VAL A 351 7.97 23.59 -0.55
N VAL A 352 8.08 22.37 -0.07
CA VAL A 352 8.73 22.05 1.21
C VAL A 352 10.17 22.51 1.22
N ARG A 353 10.91 22.31 0.11
CA ARG A 353 12.29 22.79 -0.05
C ARG A 353 12.41 24.30 0.07
N GLU A 354 11.53 25.04 -0.60
CA GLU A 354 11.51 26.52 -0.51
C GLU A 354 11.19 27.02 0.91
N LEU A 355 10.19 26.40 1.55
CA LEU A 355 9.85 26.69 2.94
C LEU A 355 11.01 26.33 3.88
N GLY A 356 11.68 25.19 3.65
CA GLY A 356 12.86 24.76 4.41
C GLY A 356 13.99 25.78 4.34
N LYS A 357 14.33 26.27 3.15
CA LYS A 357 15.32 27.35 2.96
C LYS A 357 14.93 28.63 3.67
N LYS A 358 13.67 29.05 3.51
CA LYS A 358 13.16 30.30 4.12
C LYS A 358 13.20 30.27 5.66
N PHE A 359 12.85 29.14 6.25
CA PHE A 359 12.74 28.97 7.70
C PHE A 359 13.91 28.21 8.33
N LYS A 360 14.99 27.94 7.56
CA LYS A 360 16.20 27.26 8.00
C LYS A 360 15.92 25.89 8.65
N ALA A 361 14.99 25.12 8.07
CA ALA A 361 14.75 23.75 8.48
C ALA A 361 15.76 22.81 7.81
N ASP A 362 16.11 21.71 8.50
CA ASP A 362 17.06 20.72 8.02
C ASP A 362 16.51 19.94 6.81
N PRO A 363 17.14 20.01 5.63
CA PRO A 363 16.64 19.36 4.43
C PRO A 363 16.65 17.83 4.52
N VAL A 364 17.55 17.21 5.31
CA VAL A 364 17.57 15.76 5.52
C VAL A 364 16.35 15.32 6.30
N LYS A 365 16.00 16.05 7.37
CA LYS A 365 14.78 15.82 8.12
C LYS A 365 13.53 16.01 7.27
N LEU A 366 13.49 17.07 6.46
CA LEU A 366 12.35 17.33 5.57
C LEU A 366 12.18 16.21 4.55
N ALA A 367 13.26 15.67 3.98
CA ALA A 367 13.20 14.50 3.10
C ALA A 367 12.61 13.27 3.81
N GLY A 368 13.05 13.01 5.04
CA GLY A 368 12.48 11.94 5.87
C GLY A 368 10.98 12.16 6.18
N ILE A 369 10.60 13.37 6.56
CA ILE A 369 9.21 13.69 6.94
C ILE A 369 8.24 13.55 5.76
N ILE A 370 8.61 14.05 4.56
CA ILE A 370 7.72 13.92 3.39
C ILE A 370 7.55 12.47 2.94
N ASP A 371 8.60 11.65 3.07
CA ASP A 371 8.53 10.22 2.78
C ASP A 371 7.68 9.49 3.84
N ILE A 372 7.89 9.77 5.13
CA ILE A 372 7.07 9.21 6.21
C ILE A 372 5.59 9.60 6.07
N ALA A 373 5.30 10.86 5.74
CA ALA A 373 3.92 11.32 5.51
C ALA A 373 3.26 10.61 4.32
N GLY A 374 4.03 10.40 3.23
CA GLY A 374 3.60 9.59 2.09
C GLY A 374 3.31 8.15 2.51
N CYS A 375 4.24 7.52 3.20
CA CYS A 375 4.11 6.15 3.71
C CYS A 375 2.88 6.00 4.65
N PHE A 376 2.73 6.90 5.62
CA PHE A 376 1.61 6.88 6.57
C PHE A 376 0.26 6.91 5.84
N ILE A 377 0.02 7.95 5.05
CA ILE A 377 -1.26 8.13 4.37
C ILE A 377 -1.53 7.00 3.39
N GLN A 378 -0.54 6.59 2.61
CA GLN A 378 -0.70 5.51 1.62
C GLN A 378 -1.04 4.16 2.28
N GLY A 379 -0.52 3.91 3.49
CA GLY A 379 -0.81 2.68 4.25
C GLY A 379 -2.17 2.66 4.95
N ILE A 380 -2.91 3.79 4.97
CA ILE A 380 -4.19 3.90 5.67
C ILE A 380 -5.37 4.32 4.80
N ILE A 381 -5.15 4.79 3.58
CA ILE A 381 -6.26 5.16 2.70
C ILE A 381 -6.85 3.91 2.03
N PRO A 382 -8.17 3.65 2.19
CA PRO A 382 -8.78 2.41 1.73
C PRO A 382 -8.82 2.24 0.21
N TYR A 383 -8.63 3.32 -0.55
CA TYR A 383 -8.50 3.33 -2.02
C TYR A 383 -7.04 3.48 -2.49
N GLY A 384 -6.07 3.40 -1.58
CA GLY A 384 -4.64 3.38 -1.93
C GLY A 384 -4.24 2.04 -2.55
N ALA A 385 -3.24 2.06 -3.42
CA ALA A 385 -2.79 0.88 -4.16
C ALA A 385 -2.49 -0.31 -3.24
N GLN A 386 -1.82 -0.09 -2.12
CA GLN A 386 -1.44 -1.12 -1.17
C GLN A 386 -2.65 -1.83 -0.56
N ILE A 387 -3.64 -1.05 -0.14
CA ILE A 387 -4.88 -1.58 0.44
C ILE A 387 -5.70 -2.30 -0.64
N LEU A 388 -5.79 -1.71 -1.86
CA LEU A 388 -6.51 -2.30 -2.98
C LEU A 388 -5.90 -3.63 -3.45
N ILE A 389 -4.57 -3.74 -3.53
CA ILE A 389 -3.91 -5.01 -3.87
C ILE A 389 -4.25 -6.06 -2.82
N ALA A 390 -4.07 -5.74 -1.54
CA ALA A 390 -4.28 -6.69 -0.46
C ALA A 390 -5.74 -7.16 -0.36
N THR A 391 -6.71 -6.25 -0.46
CA THR A 391 -8.15 -6.58 -0.43
C THR A 391 -8.59 -7.31 -1.70
N GLY A 392 -8.06 -6.94 -2.87
CA GLY A 392 -8.35 -7.61 -4.14
C GLY A 392 -7.85 -9.06 -4.14
N VAL A 393 -6.61 -9.30 -3.71
CA VAL A 393 -6.05 -10.65 -3.58
C VAL A 393 -6.82 -11.48 -2.55
N ALA A 394 -7.21 -10.88 -1.41
CA ALA A 394 -8.02 -11.57 -0.42
C ALA A 394 -9.38 -12.01 -1.01
N ARG A 395 -10.04 -11.15 -1.78
CA ARG A 395 -11.30 -11.47 -2.47
C ARG A 395 -11.11 -12.62 -3.46
N SER A 396 -10.06 -12.61 -4.28
CA SER A 396 -9.74 -13.72 -5.19
C SER A 396 -9.49 -15.04 -4.45
N ALA A 397 -9.01 -14.96 -3.21
CA ALA A 397 -8.86 -16.11 -2.34
C ALA A 397 -10.17 -16.56 -1.64
N GLY A 398 -11.26 -15.79 -1.79
CA GLY A 398 -12.57 -16.07 -1.19
C GLY A 398 -12.77 -15.45 0.19
N TYR A 399 -11.96 -14.44 0.57
CA TYR A 399 -12.10 -13.72 1.83
C TYR A 399 -12.61 -12.30 1.58
N GLU A 400 -13.61 -11.88 2.36
CA GLU A 400 -14.21 -10.57 2.25
C GLU A 400 -13.98 -9.74 3.51
N PHE A 401 -13.35 -8.59 3.36
CA PHE A 401 -13.24 -7.54 4.38
C PHE A 401 -13.09 -6.18 3.72
N SER A 402 -13.60 -5.14 4.38
CA SER A 402 -13.52 -3.79 3.86
C SER A 402 -12.10 -3.22 3.93
N GLY A 403 -11.79 -2.23 3.07
CA GLY A 403 -10.53 -1.50 3.16
C GLY A 403 -10.30 -0.88 4.55
N PHE A 404 -11.36 -0.43 5.24
CA PHE A 404 -11.26 0.04 6.62
C PHE A 404 -10.98 -1.08 7.62
N GLY A 405 -11.54 -2.26 7.42
CA GLY A 405 -11.22 -3.45 8.22
C GLY A 405 -9.73 -3.80 8.12
N LEU A 406 -9.18 -3.70 6.90
CA LEU A 406 -7.74 -3.88 6.70
C LEU A 406 -6.92 -2.78 7.39
N VAL A 407 -7.30 -1.51 7.23
CA VAL A 407 -6.59 -0.37 7.82
C VAL A 407 -6.49 -0.50 9.35
N SER A 408 -7.52 -1.02 10.02
CA SER A 408 -7.46 -1.27 11.47
C SER A 408 -6.39 -2.28 11.90
N CYS A 409 -5.89 -3.08 10.96
CA CYS A 409 -4.83 -4.06 11.15
C CYS A 409 -3.46 -3.60 10.60
N THR A 410 -3.33 -2.40 10.00
CA THR A 410 -2.06 -1.86 9.52
C THR A 410 -1.37 -1.04 10.60
N TYR A 411 -0.68 -1.68 11.53
CA TYR A 411 -0.14 -0.98 12.71
C TYR A 411 1.08 -0.10 12.41
N TYR A 412 1.99 -0.54 11.54
CA TYR A 412 3.24 0.18 11.28
C TYR A 412 3.02 1.62 10.77
N PRO A 413 2.15 1.93 9.81
CA PRO A 413 1.96 3.31 9.34
C PRO A 413 1.56 4.26 10.48
N PHE A 414 0.68 3.85 11.39
CA PHE A 414 0.28 4.66 12.55
C PHE A 414 1.44 4.89 13.51
N LEU A 415 2.20 3.84 13.82
CA LEU A 415 3.34 3.92 14.73
C LEU A 415 4.45 4.78 14.13
N LEU A 416 4.66 4.71 12.81
CA LEU A 416 5.60 5.56 12.10
C LEU A 416 5.22 7.04 12.18
N ALA A 417 3.94 7.36 11.97
CA ALA A 417 3.46 8.74 12.12
C ALA A 417 3.65 9.25 13.56
N LEU A 418 3.32 8.44 14.57
CA LEU A 418 3.55 8.78 15.97
C LEU A 418 5.04 9.02 16.26
N SER A 419 5.93 8.17 15.75
CA SER A 419 7.38 8.32 15.86
C SER A 419 7.85 9.63 15.21
N ALA A 420 7.34 9.97 14.02
CA ALA A 420 7.67 11.23 13.35
C ALA A 420 7.21 12.45 14.14
N PHE A 421 5.98 12.46 14.66
CA PHE A 421 5.49 13.57 15.50
C PHE A 421 6.32 13.71 16.80
N ALA A 422 6.65 12.58 17.44
CA ALA A 422 7.56 12.60 18.59
C ALA A 422 8.93 13.17 18.23
N GLY A 423 9.50 12.79 17.09
CA GLY A 423 10.77 13.34 16.58
C GLY A 423 10.71 14.84 16.32
N ILE A 424 9.62 15.35 15.73
CA ILE A 424 9.40 16.79 15.49
C ILE A 424 9.29 17.55 16.82
N LEU A 425 8.58 17.02 17.81
CA LEU A 425 8.39 17.64 19.11
C LEU A 425 9.67 17.63 19.96
N LEU A 426 10.36 16.48 20.02
CA LEU A 426 11.57 16.29 20.85
C LEU A 426 12.80 17.00 20.28
N SER A 427 12.85 17.30 18.98
CA SER A 427 13.95 18.05 18.38
C SER A 427 14.15 19.46 18.98
N SER A 428 13.17 19.95 19.76
CA SER A 428 13.27 21.19 20.52
C SER A 428 14.06 21.09 21.81
N LEU A 429 14.21 19.89 22.34
CA LEU A 429 14.94 19.68 23.60
C LEU A 429 16.45 19.51 23.39
N ARG A 430 16.86 19.13 22.19
CA ARG A 430 18.26 19.17 21.76
C ARG A 430 18.56 20.55 21.20
N LYS A 431 19.05 21.45 22.04
CA LYS A 431 19.73 22.70 21.62
C LYS A 431 20.78 22.31 20.56
N SER A 432 20.76 23.01 19.40
CA SER A 432 21.87 22.97 18.45
C SER A 432 23.19 23.13 19.21
N PRO A 433 24.22 22.30 18.95
CA PRO A 433 25.57 22.69 19.30
C PRO A 433 25.80 24.01 18.58
N GLU A 434 26.15 25.04 19.33
CA GLU A 434 26.48 26.37 18.85
C GLU A 434 27.41 26.26 17.64
N ALA A 435 27.02 26.91 16.55
CA ALA A 435 27.96 27.29 15.49
C ALA A 435 29.02 28.22 16.11
N GLY A 436 30.00 27.60 16.70
CA GLY A 436 31.21 28.21 17.25
C GLY A 436 32.39 27.62 16.55
N LYS A 437 32.74 28.16 15.40
CA LYS A 437 34.05 28.57 14.94
C LYS A 437 34.07 28.84 13.44
#